data_d1746c81628857559f68917dd09f1147
#
_entry.id   d1746c81628857559f68917dd09f1147
#
_cell.length_a   1.000
_cell.length_b   1.000
_cell.length_c   1.000
_cell.angle_alpha   90.00
_cell.angle_beta   90.00
_cell.angle_gamma   90.00
#
_symmetry.space_group_name_H-M   'P 1'
#
loop_
_entity.id
_entity.type
_entity.pdbx_description
1 polymer ?
#
loop_
_entity_poly.entity_id
_entity_poly.type
_entity_poly.pdbx_seq_one_letter_code
_entity_poly.pdbx_strand_id
1 'polypeptide(L)'
;QVLVKVHAASVNYIDWQVLTGESFFLRLTTGGLRKPKHKILGDDLAGRVEAIGKNVKQFQPGDSVFGLSASAGAFAEYRCVPENHLAHKPASISFEEAAAIPTAALPALLGLRDRGQIQPGQKVLINGASGGVGTFAVQIAKSFGAEVTGVCSTSKLDMVRSIGADHVIDYTQKDFTQQDERYDLILAAGGSSSIFDYKRALSPDGTYVFVGGSLASFFQGLLLGPFISMTGKKKLGSLVMTKLDRGDFVSLIKLYEAGKVVPVIDRLYPLSEVAQALRYFGKGHAQGKVVITMVPEDKA
;
A
#
# COMPACT_ATOMS: atom_id res chain seq x y z
N GLN A 1 -20.83 0.16 14.49
CA GLN A 1 -19.76 -0.77 14.13
C GLN A 1 -20.32 -2.05 13.56
N VAL A 2 -19.54 -2.71 12.73
CA VAL A 2 -19.82 -4.00 12.11
C VAL A 2 -18.88 -5.02 12.75
N LEU A 3 -19.39 -6.12 13.26
CA LEU A 3 -18.59 -7.27 13.69
C LEU A 3 -18.30 -8.12 12.45
N VAL A 4 -17.03 -8.23 12.10
CA VAL A 4 -16.57 -9.03 10.96
C VAL A 4 -15.92 -10.30 11.48
N LYS A 5 -16.39 -11.47 11.01
CA LYS A 5 -15.66 -12.73 11.09
C LYS A 5 -14.57 -12.66 10.03
N VAL A 6 -13.32 -12.50 10.46
CA VAL A 6 -12.19 -12.30 9.55
C VAL A 6 -11.84 -13.63 8.88
N HIS A 7 -11.68 -13.62 7.57
CA HIS A 7 -11.21 -14.76 6.78
C HIS A 7 -9.75 -14.58 6.36
N ALA A 8 -9.38 -13.35 6.05
CA ALA A 8 -7.99 -12.99 5.71
C ALA A 8 -7.65 -11.59 6.21
N ALA A 9 -6.39 -11.39 6.52
CA ALA A 9 -5.77 -10.11 6.85
C ALA A 9 -4.43 -9.98 6.13
N SER A 10 -3.84 -8.80 6.01
CA SER A 10 -2.53 -8.67 5.38
C SER A 10 -1.53 -7.91 6.22
N VAL A 11 -0.25 -8.29 6.10
CA VAL A 11 0.87 -7.65 6.77
C VAL A 11 1.27 -6.40 6.03
N ASN A 12 1.50 -5.32 6.77
CA ASN A 12 1.93 -4.03 6.28
C ASN A 12 3.17 -3.50 7.01
N TYR A 13 3.84 -2.53 6.41
CA TYR A 13 5.04 -1.94 7.00
C TYR A 13 4.76 -1.28 8.34
N ILE A 14 3.56 -0.73 8.53
CA ILE A 14 3.14 -0.14 9.81
C ILE A 14 3.09 -1.18 10.93
N ASP A 15 2.65 -2.41 10.65
CA ASP A 15 2.61 -3.50 11.64
C ASP A 15 4.02 -3.83 12.13
N TRP A 16 4.99 -3.89 11.19
CA TRP A 16 6.39 -4.11 11.50
C TRP A 16 6.98 -2.96 12.33
N GLN A 17 6.73 -1.71 11.93
CA GLN A 17 7.23 -0.54 12.66
C GLN A 17 6.66 -0.43 14.08
N VAL A 18 5.38 -0.76 14.26
CA VAL A 18 4.75 -0.79 15.60
C VAL A 18 5.33 -1.90 16.45
N LEU A 19 5.56 -3.09 15.87
CA LEU A 19 6.13 -4.23 16.59
C LEU A 19 7.57 -3.97 17.04
N THR A 20 8.43 -3.50 16.13
CA THR A 20 9.85 -3.27 16.41
C THR A 20 10.09 -2.00 17.20
N GLY A 21 9.16 -1.06 17.10
CA GLY A 21 9.32 0.25 17.72
C GLY A 21 10.49 1.05 17.14
N GLU A 22 10.90 0.80 15.91
CA GLU A 22 12.00 1.52 15.23
C GLU A 22 11.78 3.02 15.19
N SER A 23 10.51 3.47 15.15
CA SER A 23 10.16 4.88 15.11
C SER A 23 9.71 5.41 16.48
N PHE A 24 10.50 6.28 17.08
CA PHE A 24 10.10 7.00 18.29
C PHE A 24 8.81 7.81 18.09
N PHE A 25 8.64 8.41 16.91
CA PHE A 25 7.44 9.17 16.58
C PHE A 25 6.18 8.27 16.54
N LEU A 26 6.28 7.08 15.95
CA LEU A 26 5.18 6.10 15.98
C LEU A 26 4.91 5.59 17.40
N ARG A 27 5.94 5.39 18.23
CA ARG A 27 5.73 5.07 19.64
C ARG A 27 4.93 6.14 20.37
N LEU A 28 5.21 7.40 20.08
CA LEU A 28 4.53 8.53 20.73
C LEU A 28 3.07 8.65 20.24
N THR A 29 2.80 8.42 18.96
CA THR A 29 1.48 8.67 18.34
C THR A 29 0.56 7.45 18.36
N THR A 30 1.09 6.25 18.12
CA THR A 30 0.27 5.03 17.94
C THR A 30 0.57 3.94 18.95
N GLY A 31 1.75 3.92 19.56
CA GLY A 31 2.30 2.73 20.22
C GLY A 31 2.45 2.78 21.73
N GLY A 32 2.44 3.97 22.35
CA GLY A 32 2.84 4.11 23.76
C GLY A 32 4.34 3.91 24.00
N LEU A 33 4.93 4.69 24.92
CA LEU A 33 6.39 4.79 25.13
C LEU A 33 7.08 3.49 25.56
N ARG A 34 6.37 2.58 26.24
CA ARG A 34 6.96 1.36 26.82
C ARG A 34 6.40 0.07 26.26
N LYS A 35 5.17 0.06 25.72
CA LYS A 35 4.49 -1.14 25.17
C LYS A 35 3.60 -0.70 24.03
N PRO A 36 3.41 -1.51 22.99
CA PRO A 36 2.41 -1.25 21.97
C PRO A 36 1.03 -1.02 22.63
N LYS A 37 0.35 0.04 22.24
CA LYS A 37 -1.01 0.37 22.73
C LYS A 37 -2.01 -0.69 22.29
N HIS A 38 -1.82 -1.23 21.10
CA HIS A 38 -2.63 -2.29 20.53
C HIS A 38 -1.95 -3.64 20.76
N LYS A 39 -2.65 -4.56 21.41
CA LYS A 39 -2.15 -5.92 21.71
C LYS A 39 -2.20 -6.83 20.48
N ILE A 40 -3.09 -6.54 19.56
CA ILE A 40 -3.28 -7.29 18.31
C ILE A 40 -2.96 -6.33 17.16
N LEU A 41 -2.09 -6.75 16.25
CA LEU A 41 -1.69 -6.02 15.04
C LEU A 41 -2.63 -6.32 13.87
N GLY A 42 -2.27 -5.79 12.70
CA GLY A 42 -3.02 -5.95 11.46
C GLY A 42 -4.05 -4.85 11.24
N ASP A 43 -4.02 -4.25 10.07
CA ASP A 43 -4.95 -3.18 9.70
C ASP A 43 -5.89 -3.60 8.56
N ASP A 44 -5.39 -4.26 7.55
CA ASP A 44 -6.18 -4.80 6.45
C ASP A 44 -6.93 -6.06 6.85
N LEU A 45 -8.19 -6.16 6.48
CA LEU A 45 -8.99 -7.37 6.66
C LEU A 45 -9.99 -7.59 5.52
N ALA A 46 -10.38 -8.85 5.35
CA ALA A 46 -11.53 -9.27 4.56
C ALA A 46 -12.23 -10.43 5.29
N GLY A 47 -13.56 -10.46 5.21
CA GLY A 47 -14.33 -11.47 5.92
C GLY A 47 -15.83 -11.32 5.69
N ARG A 48 -16.61 -11.95 6.55
CA ARG A 48 -18.07 -11.88 6.54
C ARG A 48 -18.59 -11.10 7.73
N VAL A 49 -19.64 -10.34 7.50
CA VAL A 49 -20.37 -9.66 8.57
C VAL A 49 -21.07 -10.71 9.44
N GLU A 50 -20.70 -10.76 10.70
CA GLU A 50 -21.31 -11.63 11.71
C GLU A 50 -22.51 -10.95 12.39
N ALA A 51 -22.31 -9.68 12.77
CA ALA A 51 -23.35 -8.88 13.42
C ALA A 51 -23.14 -7.39 13.15
N ILE A 52 -24.20 -6.61 13.30
CA ILE A 52 -24.17 -5.15 13.11
C ILE A 52 -24.71 -4.42 14.33
N GLY A 53 -24.13 -3.26 14.63
CA GLY A 53 -24.66 -2.35 15.65
C GLY A 53 -25.88 -1.59 15.13
N LYS A 54 -26.74 -1.12 16.04
CA LYS A 54 -28.04 -0.47 15.77
C LYS A 54 -28.00 0.69 14.75
N ASN A 55 -26.86 1.34 14.57
CA ASN A 55 -26.71 2.52 13.69
C ASN A 55 -26.09 2.17 12.33
N VAL A 56 -25.74 0.89 12.07
CA VAL A 56 -25.21 0.44 10.77
C VAL A 56 -26.37 0.37 9.78
N LYS A 57 -26.14 0.94 8.58
CA LYS A 57 -27.17 1.03 7.54
C LYS A 57 -26.79 0.36 6.23
N GLN A 58 -25.51 0.06 6.02
CA GLN A 58 -25.00 -0.32 4.70
C GLN A 58 -24.61 -1.79 4.62
N PHE A 59 -24.62 -2.50 5.75
CA PHE A 59 -24.25 -3.91 5.81
C PHE A 59 -25.28 -4.69 6.62
N GLN A 60 -25.38 -5.97 6.30
CA GLN A 60 -26.20 -6.94 7.03
C GLN A 60 -25.36 -8.20 7.33
N PRO A 61 -25.77 -9.00 8.33
CA PRO A 61 -25.13 -10.29 8.58
C PRO A 61 -25.09 -11.16 7.32
N GLY A 62 -23.93 -11.80 7.07
CA GLY A 62 -23.67 -12.61 5.87
C GLY A 62 -22.97 -11.86 4.73
N ASP A 63 -22.98 -10.53 4.70
CA ASP A 63 -22.29 -9.76 3.66
C ASP A 63 -20.79 -10.05 3.67
N SER A 64 -20.20 -10.23 2.49
CA SER A 64 -18.76 -10.30 2.31
C SER A 64 -18.18 -8.89 2.21
N VAL A 65 -17.19 -8.58 3.05
CA VAL A 65 -16.63 -7.24 3.19
C VAL A 65 -15.10 -7.27 3.24
N PHE A 66 -14.49 -6.14 2.92
CA PHE A 66 -13.06 -5.90 3.11
C PHE A 66 -12.82 -4.42 3.46
N GLY A 67 -11.67 -4.11 4.04
CA GLY A 67 -11.33 -2.74 4.38
C GLY A 67 -10.25 -2.64 5.45
N LEU A 68 -10.27 -1.52 6.19
CA LEU A 68 -9.30 -1.18 7.22
C LEU A 68 -9.91 -1.29 8.62
N SER A 69 -9.17 -1.88 9.55
CA SER A 69 -9.62 -2.06 10.94
C SER A 69 -9.74 -0.76 11.75
N ALA A 70 -9.23 0.34 11.22
CA ALA A 70 -9.19 1.69 11.83
C ALA A 70 -8.19 1.87 12.98
N SER A 71 -7.78 0.83 13.66
CA SER A 71 -6.91 0.94 14.84
C SER A 71 -6.18 -0.36 15.18
N ALA A 72 -5.63 -1.03 14.18
CA ALA A 72 -5.04 -2.37 14.29
C ALA A 72 -6.04 -3.43 14.79
N GLY A 73 -5.64 -4.69 14.90
CA GLY A 73 -6.47 -5.77 15.45
C GLY A 73 -7.07 -6.70 14.42
N ALA A 74 -6.63 -6.63 13.15
CA ALA A 74 -7.11 -7.53 12.10
C ALA A 74 -6.50 -8.95 12.17
N PHE A 75 -5.39 -9.16 12.90
CA PHE A 75 -4.84 -10.49 13.14
C PHE A 75 -5.61 -11.19 14.26
N ALA A 76 -6.90 -11.39 14.05
CA ALA A 76 -7.84 -12.03 14.95
C ALA A 76 -9.00 -12.63 14.17
N GLU A 77 -9.65 -13.65 14.74
CA GLU A 77 -10.81 -14.30 14.11
C GLU A 77 -12.02 -13.37 13.95
N TYR A 78 -12.15 -12.37 14.83
CA TYR A 78 -13.24 -11.40 14.82
C TYR A 78 -12.73 -9.99 15.06
N ARG A 79 -13.29 -9.03 14.32
CA ARG A 79 -12.98 -7.60 14.50
C ARG A 79 -14.22 -6.70 14.38
N CYS A 80 -14.38 -5.79 15.33
CA CYS A 80 -15.37 -4.70 15.21
C CYS A 80 -14.76 -3.54 14.41
N VAL A 81 -15.40 -3.17 13.31
CA VAL A 81 -14.91 -2.16 12.35
C VAL A 81 -15.97 -1.06 12.18
N PRO A 82 -15.57 0.22 12.09
CA PRO A 82 -16.50 1.27 11.69
C PRO A 82 -17.05 1.00 10.28
N GLU A 83 -18.33 1.24 10.07
CA GLU A 83 -19.02 1.00 8.80
C GLU A 83 -18.36 1.71 7.60
N ASN A 84 -17.86 2.93 7.81
CA ASN A 84 -17.21 3.72 6.78
C ASN A 84 -15.80 3.26 6.39
N HIS A 85 -15.25 2.28 7.08
CA HIS A 85 -13.95 1.67 6.80
C HIS A 85 -14.07 0.38 5.99
N LEU A 86 -15.28 -0.03 5.66
CA LEU A 86 -15.56 -1.26 4.92
C LEU A 86 -16.18 -0.97 3.56
N ALA A 87 -15.91 -1.86 2.61
CA ALA A 87 -16.58 -1.96 1.34
C ALA A 87 -17.08 -3.40 1.12
N HIS A 88 -18.12 -3.58 0.28
CA HIS A 88 -18.54 -4.90 -0.15
C HIS A 88 -17.44 -5.55 -0.98
N LYS A 89 -17.14 -6.80 -0.66
CA LYS A 89 -16.21 -7.62 -1.41
C LYS A 89 -16.94 -8.21 -2.62
N PRO A 90 -16.48 -7.96 -3.86
CA PRO A 90 -17.04 -8.63 -5.03
C PRO A 90 -16.91 -10.15 -4.93
N ALA A 91 -17.84 -10.87 -5.56
CA ALA A 91 -17.78 -12.33 -5.61
C ALA A 91 -16.57 -12.84 -6.40
N SER A 92 -16.07 -12.05 -7.35
CA SER A 92 -14.94 -12.37 -8.23
C SER A 92 -13.58 -12.38 -7.56
N ILE A 93 -13.44 -11.79 -6.36
CA ILE A 93 -12.17 -11.71 -5.62
C ILE A 93 -12.19 -12.64 -4.41
N SER A 94 -11.09 -13.32 -4.10
CA SER A 94 -10.95 -14.11 -2.89
C SER A 94 -10.87 -13.23 -1.63
N PHE A 95 -10.96 -13.78 -0.42
CA PHE A 95 -10.75 -13.01 0.81
C PHE A 95 -9.28 -12.60 0.96
N GLU A 96 -8.36 -13.45 0.55
CA GLU A 96 -6.91 -13.20 0.57
C GLU A 96 -6.55 -12.02 -0.33
N GLU A 97 -7.05 -12.03 -1.57
CA GLU A 97 -6.85 -10.93 -2.52
C GLU A 97 -7.48 -9.64 -2.00
N ALA A 98 -8.72 -9.71 -1.49
CA ALA A 98 -9.42 -8.56 -0.93
C ALA A 98 -8.67 -7.94 0.26
N ALA A 99 -8.13 -8.77 1.17
CA ALA A 99 -7.32 -8.31 2.30
C ALA A 99 -5.99 -7.69 1.86
N ALA A 100 -5.48 -8.02 0.67
CA ALA A 100 -4.22 -7.47 0.15
C ALA A 100 -4.36 -6.03 -0.38
N ILE A 101 -5.58 -5.54 -0.62
CA ILE A 101 -5.85 -4.27 -1.33
C ILE A 101 -5.70 -3.02 -0.45
N PRO A 102 -6.35 -2.86 0.73
CA PRO A 102 -6.62 -1.55 1.32
C PRO A 102 -5.37 -0.69 1.55
N THR A 103 -4.48 -1.11 2.44
CA THR A 103 -3.28 -0.32 2.81
C THR A 103 -2.26 -0.21 1.67
N ALA A 104 -2.31 -1.08 0.68
CA ALA A 104 -1.35 -1.07 -0.43
C ALA A 104 -1.87 -0.33 -1.67
N ALA A 105 -3.10 -0.60 -2.10
CA ALA A 105 -3.64 -0.04 -3.33
C ALA A 105 -4.16 1.39 -3.16
N LEU A 106 -4.72 1.74 -2.00
CA LEU A 106 -5.21 3.10 -1.75
C LEU A 106 -4.11 4.16 -1.89
N PRO A 107 -2.95 4.07 -1.21
CA PRO A 107 -1.90 5.06 -1.38
C PRO A 107 -1.32 5.06 -2.80
N ALA A 108 -1.29 3.93 -3.51
CA ALA A 108 -0.89 3.88 -4.91
C ALA A 108 -1.86 4.67 -5.80
N LEU A 109 -3.18 4.42 -5.66
CA LEU A 109 -4.21 5.12 -6.43
C LEU A 109 -4.21 6.62 -6.13
N LEU A 110 -4.29 7.01 -4.87
CA LEU A 110 -4.35 8.41 -4.46
C LEU A 110 -3.05 9.16 -4.80
N GLY A 111 -1.91 8.47 -4.66
CA GLY A 111 -0.60 9.02 -5.02
C GLY A 111 -0.49 9.32 -6.52
N LEU A 112 -0.94 8.43 -7.37
CA LEU A 112 -0.92 8.59 -8.83
C LEU A 112 -2.01 9.54 -9.31
N ARG A 113 -3.28 9.28 -8.93
CA ARG A 113 -4.45 10.00 -9.44
C ARG A 113 -4.55 11.42 -8.88
N ASP A 114 -4.56 11.55 -7.55
CA ASP A 114 -4.93 12.81 -6.91
C ASP A 114 -3.72 13.74 -6.68
N ARG A 115 -2.61 13.19 -6.23
CA ARG A 115 -1.38 13.97 -5.99
C ARG A 115 -0.51 14.08 -7.22
N GLY A 116 -0.31 12.97 -7.92
CA GLY A 116 0.49 12.89 -9.15
C GLY A 116 -0.22 13.46 -10.36
N GLN A 117 -1.56 13.46 -10.37
CA GLN A 117 -2.39 13.88 -11.51
C GLN A 117 -1.95 13.20 -12.82
N ILE A 118 -1.68 11.90 -12.73
CA ILE A 118 -1.14 11.09 -13.81
C ILE A 118 -1.95 11.27 -15.12
N GLN A 119 -1.22 11.39 -16.23
CA GLN A 119 -1.80 11.52 -17.56
C GLN A 119 -1.29 10.41 -18.49
N PRO A 120 -2.09 10.01 -19.50
CA PRO A 120 -1.63 9.06 -20.51
C PRO A 120 -0.35 9.55 -21.20
N GLY A 121 0.56 8.62 -21.51
CA GLY A 121 1.82 8.90 -22.20
C GLY A 121 2.94 9.49 -21.31
N GLN A 122 2.65 9.79 -20.03
CA GLN A 122 3.70 10.26 -19.12
C GLN A 122 4.71 9.15 -18.80
N LYS A 123 5.96 9.53 -18.60
CA LYS A 123 7.02 8.68 -18.05
C LYS A 123 6.92 8.67 -16.52
N VAL A 124 6.57 7.51 -15.96
CA VAL A 124 6.34 7.33 -14.53
C VAL A 124 7.37 6.39 -13.93
N LEU A 125 8.08 6.84 -12.91
CA LEU A 125 8.97 5.98 -12.14
C LEU A 125 8.31 5.56 -10.83
N ILE A 126 8.29 4.25 -10.58
CA ILE A 126 7.82 3.67 -9.30
C ILE A 126 9.03 3.14 -8.53
N ASN A 127 9.46 3.85 -7.50
CA ASN A 127 10.54 3.38 -6.64
C ASN A 127 10.00 2.46 -5.54
N GLY A 128 10.57 1.25 -5.43
CA GLY A 128 10.03 0.17 -4.61
C GLY A 128 8.93 -0.62 -5.30
N ALA A 129 9.02 -0.76 -6.63
CA ALA A 129 8.02 -1.38 -7.52
C ALA A 129 7.63 -2.81 -7.15
N SER A 130 8.50 -3.56 -6.45
CA SER A 130 8.25 -4.94 -6.04
C SER A 130 7.58 -5.10 -4.68
N GLY A 131 7.38 -4.02 -3.93
CA GLY A 131 6.70 -4.04 -2.63
C GLY A 131 5.18 -4.01 -2.73
N GLY A 132 4.48 -4.10 -1.59
CA GLY A 132 3.02 -4.10 -1.56
C GLY A 132 2.40 -2.92 -2.31
N VAL A 133 2.76 -1.68 -1.97
CA VAL A 133 2.26 -0.48 -2.66
C VAL A 133 2.77 -0.41 -4.10
N GLY A 134 4.05 -0.77 -4.31
CA GLY A 134 4.70 -0.67 -5.62
C GLY A 134 4.06 -1.55 -6.70
N THR A 135 3.67 -2.78 -6.35
CA THR A 135 3.02 -3.69 -7.30
C THR A 135 1.66 -3.18 -7.78
N PHE A 136 0.89 -2.55 -6.91
CA PHE A 136 -0.33 -1.85 -7.29
C PHE A 136 -0.03 -0.59 -8.11
N ALA A 137 0.97 0.19 -7.71
CA ALA A 137 1.32 1.43 -8.39
C ALA A 137 1.72 1.20 -9.86
N VAL A 138 2.51 0.16 -10.14
CA VAL A 138 2.88 -0.22 -11.53
C VAL A 138 1.62 -0.48 -12.35
N GLN A 139 0.74 -1.35 -11.88
CA GLN A 139 -0.48 -1.74 -12.61
C GLN A 139 -1.46 -0.57 -12.76
N ILE A 140 -1.64 0.22 -11.70
CA ILE A 140 -2.51 1.42 -11.75
C ILE A 140 -1.94 2.43 -12.76
N ALA A 141 -0.63 2.73 -12.73
CA ALA A 141 -0.03 3.65 -13.70
C ALA A 141 -0.19 3.15 -15.14
N LYS A 142 -0.03 1.85 -15.38
CA LYS A 142 -0.30 1.23 -16.69
C LYS A 142 -1.77 1.38 -17.10
N SER A 143 -2.71 1.24 -16.16
CA SER A 143 -4.14 1.41 -16.44
C SER A 143 -4.52 2.83 -16.89
N PHE A 144 -3.72 3.82 -16.48
CA PHE A 144 -3.83 5.22 -16.93
C PHE A 144 -3.09 5.50 -18.24
N GLY A 145 -2.44 4.50 -18.85
CA GLY A 145 -1.74 4.65 -20.13
C GLY A 145 -0.35 5.28 -20.03
N ALA A 146 0.29 5.21 -18.87
CA ALA A 146 1.65 5.71 -18.66
C ALA A 146 2.71 4.73 -19.19
N GLU A 147 3.91 5.25 -19.51
CA GLU A 147 5.14 4.49 -19.66
C GLU A 147 5.78 4.33 -18.28
N VAL A 148 5.87 3.08 -17.78
CA VAL A 148 6.22 2.79 -16.39
C VAL A 148 7.62 2.21 -16.28
N THR A 149 8.47 2.87 -15.49
CA THR A 149 9.76 2.35 -15.04
C THR A 149 9.67 1.91 -13.58
N GLY A 150 9.89 0.61 -13.32
CA GLY A 150 9.91 0.05 -11.98
C GLY A 150 11.32 -0.08 -11.43
N VAL A 151 11.56 0.40 -10.19
CA VAL A 151 12.86 0.23 -9.49
C VAL A 151 12.72 -0.82 -8.42
N CYS A 152 13.55 -1.89 -8.50
CA CYS A 152 13.56 -3.01 -7.55
C CYS A 152 14.94 -3.67 -7.51
N SER A 153 15.12 -4.72 -6.70
CA SER A 153 16.36 -5.52 -6.68
C SER A 153 16.39 -6.56 -7.80
N THR A 154 17.58 -7.07 -8.13
CA THR A 154 17.85 -8.06 -9.19
C THR A 154 16.84 -9.21 -9.21
N SER A 155 16.59 -9.85 -8.07
CA SER A 155 15.73 -11.04 -7.96
C SER A 155 14.24 -10.77 -8.21
N LYS A 156 13.84 -9.50 -8.38
CA LYS A 156 12.43 -9.09 -8.51
C LYS A 156 12.12 -8.44 -9.86
N LEU A 157 13.10 -8.33 -10.75
CA LEU A 157 12.96 -7.67 -12.05
C LEU A 157 11.87 -8.33 -12.92
N ASP A 158 11.86 -9.66 -13.00
CA ASP A 158 10.92 -10.39 -13.85
C ASP A 158 9.47 -10.27 -13.34
N MET A 159 9.28 -10.31 -12.03
CA MET A 159 7.97 -10.07 -11.44
C MET A 159 7.47 -8.64 -11.75
N VAL A 160 8.33 -7.62 -11.63
CA VAL A 160 7.94 -6.23 -11.93
C VAL A 160 7.63 -6.04 -13.41
N ARG A 161 8.33 -6.73 -14.33
CA ARG A 161 7.96 -6.76 -15.76
C ARG A 161 6.62 -7.45 -15.98
N SER A 162 6.39 -8.60 -15.33
CA SER A 162 5.18 -9.39 -15.52
C SER A 162 3.89 -8.66 -15.10
N ILE A 163 3.99 -7.71 -14.18
CA ILE A 163 2.85 -6.88 -13.75
C ILE A 163 2.70 -5.59 -14.59
N GLY A 164 3.47 -5.45 -15.67
CA GLY A 164 3.26 -4.43 -16.70
C GLY A 164 4.25 -3.28 -16.72
N ALA A 165 5.38 -3.32 -15.98
CA ALA A 165 6.41 -2.29 -16.14
C ALA A 165 7.08 -2.39 -17.52
N ASP A 166 7.16 -1.28 -18.26
CA ASP A 166 7.80 -1.21 -19.57
C ASP A 166 9.32 -1.29 -19.42
N HIS A 167 9.85 -0.67 -18.37
CA HIS A 167 11.26 -0.67 -18.01
C HIS A 167 11.46 -1.05 -16.55
N VAL A 168 12.60 -1.67 -16.26
CA VAL A 168 13.00 -2.00 -14.90
C VAL A 168 14.43 -1.58 -14.64
N ILE A 169 14.67 -1.01 -13.46
CA ILE A 169 15.99 -0.62 -12.98
C ILE A 169 16.32 -1.43 -11.74
N ASP A 170 17.46 -2.12 -11.81
CA ASP A 170 18.05 -2.80 -10.66
C ASP A 170 18.84 -1.78 -9.82
N TYR A 171 18.31 -1.39 -8.67
CA TYR A 171 18.96 -0.40 -7.81
C TYR A 171 20.27 -0.93 -7.19
N THR A 172 20.51 -2.25 -7.23
CA THR A 172 21.77 -2.83 -6.75
C THR A 172 22.92 -2.64 -7.74
N GLN A 173 22.59 -2.33 -9.00
CA GLN A 173 23.54 -2.16 -10.10
C GLN A 173 23.61 -0.72 -10.61
N LYS A 174 22.49 0.00 -10.58
CA LYS A 174 22.35 1.33 -11.16
C LYS A 174 21.55 2.25 -10.27
N ASP A 175 22.09 3.43 -10.03
CA ASP A 175 21.37 4.52 -9.38
C ASP A 175 20.58 5.32 -10.43
N PHE A 176 19.25 5.20 -10.43
CA PHE A 176 18.39 5.93 -11.36
C PHE A 176 18.50 7.46 -11.23
N THR A 177 18.90 7.95 -10.06
CA THR A 177 19.03 9.39 -9.81
C THR A 177 20.25 10.03 -10.47
N GLN A 178 21.20 9.20 -10.94
CA GLN A 178 22.41 9.59 -11.64
C GLN A 178 22.31 9.40 -13.17
N GLN A 179 21.18 8.92 -13.67
CA GLN A 179 20.96 8.72 -15.10
C GLN A 179 20.42 9.99 -15.75
N ASP A 180 20.56 10.09 -17.09
CA ASP A 180 20.05 11.22 -17.87
C ASP A 180 18.53 11.16 -18.09
N GLU A 181 17.90 9.99 -17.87
CA GLU A 181 16.46 9.83 -18.00
C GLU A 181 15.73 10.72 -16.99
N ARG A 182 14.63 11.32 -17.44
CA ARG A 182 13.78 12.18 -16.62
C ARG A 182 12.35 11.69 -16.64
N TYR A 183 11.66 11.82 -15.50
CA TYR A 183 10.32 11.32 -15.27
C TYR A 183 9.36 12.46 -14.99
N ASP A 184 8.16 12.36 -15.56
CA ASP A 184 7.09 13.32 -15.35
C ASP A 184 6.43 13.13 -13.99
N LEU A 185 6.41 11.88 -13.52
CA LEU A 185 5.91 11.53 -12.22
C LEU A 185 6.80 10.47 -11.56
N ILE A 186 7.22 10.73 -10.32
CA ILE A 186 7.90 9.74 -9.47
C ILE A 186 7.04 9.43 -8.27
N LEU A 187 6.66 8.16 -8.12
CA LEU A 187 5.99 7.64 -6.92
C LEU A 187 6.99 6.84 -6.08
N ALA A 188 7.30 7.32 -4.88
CA ALA A 188 8.19 6.62 -3.96
C ALA A 188 7.38 5.79 -2.95
N ALA A 189 7.34 4.48 -3.18
CA ALA A 189 6.74 3.48 -2.31
C ALA A 189 7.79 2.71 -1.47
N GLY A 190 9.06 3.12 -1.58
CA GLY A 190 10.22 2.55 -0.90
C GLY A 190 11.49 3.29 -1.27
N GLY A 191 12.64 2.75 -0.82
CA GLY A 191 13.95 3.34 -1.10
C GLY A 191 14.37 4.42 -0.10
N SER A 192 15.65 4.82 -0.19
CA SER A 192 16.32 5.75 0.74
C SER A 192 16.92 7.00 0.07
N SER A 193 16.61 7.23 -1.21
CA SER A 193 17.10 8.41 -1.93
C SER A 193 16.57 9.71 -1.29
N SER A 194 17.37 10.77 -1.34
CA SER A 194 16.97 12.07 -0.80
C SER A 194 15.94 12.76 -1.70
N ILE A 195 15.20 13.71 -1.16
CA ILE A 195 14.27 14.53 -1.95
C ILE A 195 14.97 15.30 -3.08
N PHE A 196 16.25 15.66 -2.90
CA PHE A 196 17.03 16.35 -3.91
C PHE A 196 17.43 15.42 -5.07
N ASP A 197 17.67 14.15 -4.79
CA ASP A 197 17.94 13.14 -5.81
C ASP A 197 16.68 12.90 -6.66
N TYR A 198 15.52 12.76 -6.04
CA TYR A 198 14.25 12.69 -6.76
C TYR A 198 14.00 13.96 -7.60
N LYS A 199 14.26 15.15 -7.03
CA LYS A 199 14.15 16.41 -7.77
C LYS A 199 15.02 16.43 -9.03
N ARG A 200 16.22 15.85 -8.97
CA ARG A 200 17.14 15.77 -10.13
C ARG A 200 16.59 14.85 -11.21
N ALA A 201 16.00 13.71 -10.84
CA ALA A 201 15.41 12.72 -11.76
C ALA A 201 14.07 13.17 -12.39
N LEU A 202 13.45 14.25 -11.89
CA LEU A 202 12.22 14.79 -12.47
C LEU A 202 12.47 15.61 -13.74
N SER A 203 11.54 15.53 -14.70
CA SER A 203 11.41 16.48 -15.81
C SER A 203 11.16 17.90 -15.30
N PRO A 204 11.27 18.96 -16.15
CA PRO A 204 11.15 20.36 -15.72
C PRO A 204 9.86 20.68 -14.94
N ASP A 205 8.73 20.07 -15.32
CA ASP A 205 7.42 20.25 -14.69
C ASP A 205 6.96 19.00 -13.90
N GLY A 206 7.90 18.08 -13.59
CA GLY A 206 7.62 16.79 -13.01
C GLY A 206 7.14 16.85 -11.55
N THR A 207 6.42 15.81 -11.15
CA THR A 207 5.84 15.67 -9.81
C THR A 207 6.47 14.49 -9.06
N TYR A 208 6.81 14.69 -7.79
CA TYR A 208 7.25 13.64 -6.86
C TYR A 208 6.23 13.46 -5.75
N VAL A 209 5.82 12.21 -5.53
CA VAL A 209 4.88 11.84 -4.47
C VAL A 209 5.47 10.72 -3.62
N PHE A 210 5.68 10.98 -2.33
CA PHE A 210 6.03 9.95 -1.36
C PHE A 210 4.75 9.28 -0.84
N VAL A 211 4.68 7.94 -0.92
CA VAL A 211 3.53 7.16 -0.44
C VAL A 211 3.91 6.06 0.55
N GLY A 212 5.20 5.73 0.68
CA GLY A 212 5.66 4.69 1.60
C GLY A 212 7.18 4.63 1.69
N GLY A 213 7.70 4.12 2.81
CA GLY A 213 9.12 4.02 3.08
C GLY A 213 9.51 4.62 4.43
N SER A 214 10.70 5.25 4.52
CA SER A 214 11.21 5.78 5.77
C SER A 214 10.46 7.04 6.24
N LEU A 215 10.36 7.21 7.56
CA LEU A 215 9.83 8.46 8.14
C LEU A 215 10.66 9.69 7.77
N ALA A 216 11.98 9.53 7.61
CA ALA A 216 12.84 10.62 7.16
C ALA A 216 12.42 11.13 5.79
N SER A 217 12.16 10.23 4.84
CA SER A 217 11.66 10.58 3.50
C SER A 217 10.25 11.20 3.55
N PHE A 218 9.38 10.71 4.43
CA PHE A 218 8.07 11.32 4.66
C PHE A 218 8.18 12.78 5.09
N PHE A 219 9.00 13.05 6.13
CA PHE A 219 9.19 14.41 6.62
C PHE A 219 9.94 15.31 5.63
N GLN A 220 10.89 14.78 4.87
CA GLN A 220 11.50 15.53 3.77
C GLN A 220 10.46 15.98 2.74
N GLY A 221 9.57 15.08 2.31
CA GLY A 221 8.49 15.42 1.39
C GLY A 221 7.48 16.42 1.97
N LEU A 222 7.15 16.27 3.26
CA LEU A 222 6.19 17.13 3.95
C LEU A 222 6.73 18.56 4.22
N LEU A 223 7.97 18.65 4.68
CA LEU A 223 8.57 19.93 5.12
C LEU A 223 9.30 20.65 3.98
N LEU A 224 10.13 19.94 3.21
CA LEU A 224 10.93 20.55 2.15
C LEU A 224 10.17 20.63 0.81
N GLY A 225 9.23 19.71 0.57
CA GLY A 225 8.47 19.65 -0.67
C GLY A 225 7.80 20.98 -1.04
N PRO A 226 7.02 21.63 -0.15
CA PRO A 226 6.39 22.92 -0.42
C PRO A 226 7.40 24.01 -0.79
N PHE A 227 8.51 24.13 -0.06
CA PHE A 227 9.55 25.13 -0.35
C PHE A 227 10.19 24.93 -1.73
N ILE A 228 10.50 23.67 -2.07
CA ILE A 228 11.07 23.36 -3.39
C ILE A 228 10.05 23.64 -4.50
N SER A 229 8.77 23.36 -4.24
CA SER A 229 7.69 23.59 -5.20
C SER A 229 7.39 25.09 -5.41
N MET A 230 7.67 25.94 -4.43
CA MET A 230 7.51 27.39 -4.56
C MET A 230 8.62 28.05 -5.42
N THR A 231 9.80 27.43 -5.49
CA THR A 231 10.97 27.99 -6.19
C THR A 231 11.10 27.54 -7.64
N GLY A 232 10.16 26.75 -8.16
CA GLY A 232 10.21 26.20 -9.51
C GLY A 232 8.89 25.60 -9.96
N LYS A 233 8.90 24.93 -11.11
CA LYS A 233 7.71 24.26 -11.66
C LYS A 233 7.52 22.83 -11.16
N LYS A 234 8.58 22.21 -10.61
CA LYS A 234 8.52 20.84 -10.05
C LYS A 234 7.70 20.83 -8.78
N LYS A 235 6.83 19.83 -8.63
CA LYS A 235 5.98 19.65 -7.45
C LYS A 235 6.48 18.46 -6.63
N LEU A 236 6.79 18.68 -5.35
CA LEU A 236 7.28 17.63 -4.46
C LEU A 236 6.45 17.59 -3.17
N GLY A 237 6.10 16.39 -2.73
CA GLY A 237 5.34 16.25 -1.49
C GLY A 237 5.12 14.80 -1.05
N SER A 238 4.52 14.68 0.12
CA SER A 238 4.08 13.39 0.68
C SER A 238 2.57 13.25 0.59
N LEU A 239 2.11 12.04 0.36
CA LEU A 239 0.68 11.73 0.49
C LEU A 239 0.32 11.68 1.98
N VAL A 240 -0.65 12.47 2.39
CA VAL A 240 -1.27 12.42 3.71
C VAL A 240 -2.71 11.95 3.52
N MET A 241 -2.98 10.72 3.92
CA MET A 241 -4.35 10.17 3.88
C MET A 241 -5.11 10.65 5.12
N THR A 242 -6.00 11.62 4.94
CA THR A 242 -6.78 12.22 6.05
C THR A 242 -8.17 11.61 6.20
N LYS A 243 -8.72 11.04 5.14
CA LYS A 243 -10.04 10.40 5.12
C LYS A 243 -10.01 9.19 4.19
N LEU A 244 -10.75 8.16 4.57
CA LEU A 244 -11.08 7.05 3.69
C LEU A 244 -12.35 7.42 2.93
N ASP A 245 -12.28 7.36 1.60
CA ASP A 245 -13.45 7.52 0.74
C ASP A 245 -13.83 6.14 0.16
N ARG A 246 -15.08 5.78 0.30
CA ARG A 246 -15.61 4.55 -0.32
C ARG A 246 -15.51 4.57 -1.84
N GLY A 247 -15.59 5.74 -2.45
CA GLY A 247 -15.39 5.90 -3.89
C GLY A 247 -14.04 5.38 -4.36
N ASP A 248 -13.01 5.46 -3.50
CA ASP A 248 -11.68 4.94 -3.79
C ASP A 248 -11.66 3.40 -3.82
N PHE A 249 -12.34 2.75 -2.87
CA PHE A 249 -12.51 1.29 -2.91
C PHE A 249 -13.29 0.85 -4.15
N VAL A 250 -14.37 1.55 -4.50
CA VAL A 250 -15.15 1.27 -5.72
C VAL A 250 -14.28 1.42 -6.96
N SER A 251 -13.42 2.43 -7.00
CA SER A 251 -12.48 2.64 -8.12
C SER A 251 -11.47 1.49 -8.24
N LEU A 252 -10.92 1.01 -7.11
CA LEU A 252 -10.01 -0.13 -7.08
C LEU A 252 -10.70 -1.44 -7.50
N ILE A 253 -11.93 -1.66 -7.03
CA ILE A 253 -12.73 -2.82 -7.44
C ILE A 253 -12.97 -2.82 -8.95
N LYS A 254 -13.34 -1.67 -9.54
CA LYS A 254 -13.52 -1.55 -10.99
C LYS A 254 -12.25 -1.87 -11.77
N LEU A 255 -11.10 -1.44 -11.29
CA LEU A 255 -9.80 -1.78 -11.90
C LEU A 255 -9.50 -3.28 -11.80
N TYR A 256 -9.83 -3.91 -10.68
CA TYR A 256 -9.69 -5.35 -10.50
C TYR A 256 -10.63 -6.12 -11.46
N GLU A 257 -11.92 -5.80 -11.46
CA GLU A 257 -12.92 -6.47 -12.31
C GLU A 257 -12.62 -6.30 -13.81
N ALA A 258 -11.98 -5.19 -14.19
CA ALA A 258 -11.50 -4.96 -15.55
C ALA A 258 -10.18 -5.71 -15.87
N GLY A 259 -9.63 -6.50 -14.93
CA GLY A 259 -8.36 -7.20 -15.08
C GLY A 259 -7.14 -6.27 -15.20
N LYS A 260 -7.29 -4.99 -14.82
CA LYS A 260 -6.22 -3.99 -14.89
C LYS A 260 -5.29 -4.02 -13.69
N VAL A 261 -5.78 -4.47 -12.55
CA VAL A 261 -5.04 -4.54 -11.29
C VAL A 261 -5.34 -5.86 -10.60
N VAL A 262 -4.30 -6.63 -10.27
CA VAL A 262 -4.39 -7.90 -9.55
C VAL A 262 -3.43 -7.86 -8.35
N PRO A 263 -3.88 -8.22 -7.14
CA PRO A 263 -3.00 -8.30 -5.99
C PRO A 263 -1.88 -9.33 -6.21
N VAL A 264 -0.63 -8.91 -6.01
CA VAL A 264 0.51 -9.82 -6.00
C VAL A 264 0.66 -10.33 -4.56
N ILE A 265 0.33 -11.59 -4.33
CA ILE A 265 0.49 -12.25 -3.03
C ILE A 265 1.73 -13.12 -3.07
N ASP A 266 2.71 -12.80 -2.22
CA ASP A 266 3.96 -13.52 -2.11
C ASP A 266 3.81 -14.82 -1.31
N ARG A 267 3.16 -14.70 -0.12
CA ARG A 267 2.97 -15.84 0.80
C ARG A 267 1.68 -15.73 1.59
N LEU A 268 1.13 -16.89 1.91
CA LEU A 268 0.04 -17.10 2.86
C LEU A 268 0.60 -17.71 4.15
N TYR A 269 0.12 -17.26 5.29
CA TYR A 269 0.43 -17.82 6.60
C TYR A 269 -0.87 -17.99 7.41
N PRO A 270 -1.05 -19.10 8.12
CA PRO A 270 -2.18 -19.20 9.05
C PRO A 270 -2.01 -18.22 10.23
N LEU A 271 -3.13 -17.87 10.88
CA LEU A 271 -3.13 -16.95 12.05
C LEU A 271 -2.14 -17.38 13.13
N SER A 272 -1.98 -18.68 13.37
CA SER A 272 -1.02 -19.24 14.32
C SER A 272 0.45 -18.91 14.01
N GLU A 273 0.74 -18.53 12.74
CA GLU A 273 2.09 -18.24 12.26
C GLU A 273 2.34 -16.73 12.00
N VAL A 274 1.48 -15.85 12.50
CA VAL A 274 1.65 -14.38 12.35
C VAL A 274 3.06 -13.91 12.72
N ALA A 275 3.66 -14.48 13.77
CA ALA A 275 5.02 -14.11 14.17
C ALA A 275 6.06 -14.48 13.10
N GLN A 276 5.86 -15.56 12.35
CA GLN A 276 6.74 -15.96 11.24
C GLN A 276 6.52 -15.05 10.03
N ALA A 277 5.26 -14.72 9.72
CA ALA A 277 4.90 -13.79 8.66
C ALA A 277 5.54 -12.41 8.86
N LEU A 278 5.47 -11.87 10.09
CA LEU A 278 6.09 -10.59 10.45
C LEU A 278 7.61 -10.64 10.35
N ARG A 279 8.26 -11.72 10.84
CA ARG A 279 9.71 -11.90 10.68
C ARG A 279 10.12 -12.02 9.20
N TYR A 280 9.33 -12.74 8.39
CA TYR A 280 9.58 -12.84 6.95
C TYR A 280 9.48 -11.46 6.29
N PHE A 281 8.41 -10.72 6.57
CA PHE A 281 8.20 -9.37 6.07
C PHE A 281 9.33 -8.42 6.47
N GLY A 282 9.77 -8.48 7.73
CA GLY A 282 10.84 -7.64 8.28
C GLY A 282 12.21 -7.84 7.63
N LYS A 283 12.44 -8.98 6.95
CA LYS A 283 13.67 -9.20 6.15
C LYS A 283 13.70 -8.36 4.86
N GLY A 284 12.60 -7.73 4.47
CA GLY A 284 12.52 -6.88 3.27
C GLY A 284 12.52 -7.65 1.93
N HIS A 285 12.31 -8.97 1.97
CA HIS A 285 12.38 -9.82 0.77
C HIS A 285 11.01 -10.07 0.12
N ALA A 286 9.93 -9.68 0.76
CA ALA A 286 8.58 -9.89 0.23
C ALA A 286 8.39 -9.27 -1.17
N GLN A 287 7.66 -9.98 -2.03
CA GLN A 287 7.26 -9.55 -3.36
C GLN A 287 5.74 -9.31 -3.37
N GLY A 288 5.31 -8.06 -3.27
CA GLY A 288 3.90 -7.75 -3.08
C GLY A 288 3.47 -7.91 -1.62
N LYS A 289 2.40 -8.68 -1.38
CA LYS A 289 1.72 -8.77 -0.09
C LYS A 289 1.95 -10.12 0.60
N VAL A 290 2.07 -10.08 1.91
CA VAL A 290 2.04 -11.26 2.79
C VAL A 290 0.66 -11.26 3.46
N VAL A 291 -0.07 -12.37 3.33
CA VAL A 291 -1.45 -12.48 3.81
C VAL A 291 -1.55 -13.51 4.93
N ILE A 292 -2.38 -13.22 5.91
CA ILE A 292 -2.72 -14.09 7.04
C ILE A 292 -4.11 -14.67 6.80
N THR A 293 -4.24 -15.99 6.81
CA THR A 293 -5.52 -16.70 6.70
C THR A 293 -6.04 -17.10 8.07
N MET A 294 -7.32 -16.91 8.32
CA MET A 294 -7.97 -17.22 9.61
C MET A 294 -8.57 -18.62 9.64
N VAL A 295 -8.86 -19.20 8.49
CA VAL A 295 -9.40 -20.54 8.34
C VAL A 295 -8.35 -21.41 7.65
N PRO A 296 -7.98 -22.61 8.16
CA PRO A 296 -7.20 -23.57 7.40
C PRO A 296 -7.91 -23.92 6.08
N GLU A 297 -7.17 -24.08 4.99
CA GLU A 297 -7.70 -24.50 3.67
C GLU A 297 -8.43 -25.86 3.71
N ASP A 298 -8.27 -26.64 4.77
CA ASP A 298 -8.93 -27.92 4.96
C ASP A 298 -10.17 -27.77 5.83
N LYS A 299 -11.30 -27.63 5.19
CA LYS A 299 -12.68 -28.00 5.59
C LYS A 299 -13.70 -27.05 5.01
N ALA A 300 -13.89 -27.14 3.69
CA ALA A 300 -15.15 -26.75 3.08
C ALA A 300 -15.79 -27.97 2.44
#